data_6aa83cbe72c4fa146d0a5eb8b4f10358
#
_entry.id   6aa83cbe72c4fa146d0a5eb8b4f10358
#
_cell.length_a   1.000
_cell.length_b   1.000
_cell.length_c   1.000
_cell.angle_alpha   90.00
_cell.angle_beta   90.00
_cell.angle_gamma   90.00
#
_symmetry.space_group_name_H-M   'P 1'
#
loop_
_entity.id
_entity.type
_entity.pdbx_description
1 polymer ?
#
loop_
_entity_poly.entity_id
_entity_poly.type
_entity_poly.pdbx_seq_one_letter_code
_entity_poly.pdbx_strand_id
1 'polypeptide(L)'
;LDVESTSGIPYSFTFRPVKGTTPEKFNKALKALTRWLTSKGNQWVYVMEWAQHQSEPHVHAIIMVNERSINGQAGKIVSKWVTLANNAIPSNVPPQWDLDLKGQQYSEPTKHIGKQIDYMAKPETKLNDFNREASKSLYDWSDASVWGYSNGWARHEIKKETLSVTGFHAVRRILKAVQASRKDNYKSKRQIQRTLK
;
A
#
# COMPACT_ATOMS: atom_id res chain seq x y z
N LEU A 1 8.62 -4.83 -9.17
CA LEU A 1 9.15 -5.61 -8.04
C LEU A 1 8.89 -7.08 -8.30
N ASP A 2 9.93 -7.89 -8.20
CA ASP A 2 9.82 -9.35 -8.26
C ASP A 2 9.68 -9.90 -6.84
N VAL A 3 8.46 -10.17 -6.45
CA VAL A 3 8.17 -10.60 -5.09
C VAL A 3 8.43 -12.09 -4.90
N GLU A 4 8.31 -12.88 -5.96
CA GLU A 4 8.56 -14.32 -5.92
C GLU A 4 10.04 -14.61 -5.65
N SER A 5 10.93 -13.75 -6.16
CA SER A 5 12.38 -13.84 -5.91
C SER A 5 12.82 -13.15 -4.60
N THR A 6 11.89 -12.49 -3.90
CA THR A 6 12.21 -11.76 -2.67
C THR A 6 12.06 -12.69 -1.48
N SER A 7 13.10 -12.78 -0.64
CA SER A 7 13.11 -13.66 0.53
C SER A 7 12.13 -13.19 1.62
N GLY A 8 11.50 -14.13 2.31
CA GLY A 8 10.55 -13.88 3.41
C GLY A 8 9.11 -14.22 3.05
N ILE A 9 8.24 -14.01 4.01
CA ILE A 9 6.81 -14.25 3.88
C ILE A 9 6.10 -12.91 3.77
N PRO A 10 5.36 -12.67 2.68
CA PRO A 10 4.64 -11.42 2.52
C PRO A 10 3.47 -11.33 3.49
N TYR A 11 3.43 -10.25 4.24
CA TYR A 11 2.31 -9.86 5.10
C TYR A 11 1.73 -8.54 4.64
N SER A 12 0.42 -8.47 4.60
CA SER A 12 -0.35 -7.24 4.37
C SER A 12 -0.61 -6.57 5.69
N PHE A 13 -0.36 -5.27 5.73
CA PHE A 13 -0.64 -4.43 6.89
C PHE A 13 -1.53 -3.26 6.47
N THR A 14 -2.41 -2.87 7.37
CA THR A 14 -3.06 -1.57 7.31
C THR A 14 -2.72 -0.81 8.58
N PHE A 15 -2.01 0.30 8.42
CA PHE A 15 -1.61 1.17 9.52
C PHE A 15 -2.48 2.42 9.53
N ARG A 16 -3.17 2.65 10.63
CA ARG A 16 -4.01 3.82 10.85
C ARG A 16 -3.37 4.75 11.86
N PRO A 17 -3.40 6.06 11.66
CA PRO A 17 -2.98 7.02 12.66
C PRO A 17 -4.03 7.13 13.77
N VAL A 18 -3.67 7.80 14.85
CA VAL A 18 -4.62 8.28 15.83
C VAL A 18 -5.41 9.44 15.23
N LYS A 19 -6.70 9.52 15.53
CA LYS A 19 -7.56 10.60 15.08
C LYS A 19 -6.99 11.97 15.48
N GLY A 20 -6.95 12.90 14.52
CA GLY A 20 -6.38 14.24 14.72
C GLY A 20 -4.85 14.30 14.61
N THR A 21 -4.20 13.23 14.14
CA THR A 21 -2.76 13.28 13.84
C THR A 21 -2.48 14.23 12.68
N THR A 22 -1.55 15.17 12.87
CA THR A 22 -1.15 16.10 11.81
C THR A 22 -0.29 15.39 10.75
N PRO A 23 -0.27 15.88 9.50
CA PRO A 23 0.56 15.33 8.41
C PRO A 23 2.03 15.18 8.79
N GLU A 24 2.60 16.19 9.42
CA GLU A 24 3.99 16.18 9.87
C GLU A 24 4.27 15.01 10.85
N LYS A 25 3.42 14.87 11.86
CA LYS A 25 3.55 13.82 12.87
C LYS A 25 3.34 12.43 12.29
N PHE A 26 2.37 12.28 11.38
CA PHE A 26 2.14 11.04 10.64
C PHE A 26 3.35 10.66 9.80
N ASN A 27 3.87 11.59 9.00
CA ASN A 27 5.05 11.38 8.17
C ASN A 27 6.29 11.03 9.01
N LYS A 28 6.46 11.66 10.17
CA LYS A 28 7.54 11.34 11.11
C LYS A 28 7.41 9.92 11.65
N ALA A 29 6.22 9.50 12.05
CA ALA A 29 5.95 8.13 12.52
C ALA A 29 6.19 7.11 11.41
N LEU A 30 5.71 7.36 10.19
CA LEU A 30 5.90 6.48 9.04
C LEU A 30 7.38 6.36 8.64
N LYS A 31 8.11 7.47 8.59
CA LYS A 31 9.56 7.46 8.36
C LYS A 31 10.32 6.69 9.45
N ALA A 32 9.90 6.80 10.71
CA ALA A 32 10.51 6.06 11.80
C ALA A 32 10.23 4.54 11.69
N LEU A 33 9.01 4.15 11.31
CA LEU A 33 8.66 2.76 11.06
C LEU A 33 9.49 2.18 9.91
N THR A 34 9.53 2.86 8.78
CA THR A 34 10.25 2.36 7.59
C THR A 34 11.75 2.24 7.83
N ARG A 35 12.37 3.18 8.55
CA ARG A 35 13.78 3.08 8.99
C ARG A 35 13.99 1.87 9.91
N TRP A 36 13.09 1.66 10.86
CA TRP A 36 13.18 0.52 11.77
C TRP A 36 13.01 -0.80 11.01
N LEU A 37 12.05 -0.91 10.06
CA LEU A 37 11.90 -2.09 9.21
C LEU A 37 13.18 -2.39 8.43
N THR A 38 13.75 -1.36 7.80
CA THR A 38 15.02 -1.49 7.04
C THR A 38 16.18 -1.93 7.95
N SER A 39 16.28 -1.38 9.17
CA SER A 39 17.33 -1.79 10.13
C SER A 39 17.18 -3.24 10.61
N LYS A 40 16.00 -3.84 10.47
CA LYS A 40 15.71 -5.25 10.76
C LYS A 40 15.84 -6.15 9.53
N GLY A 41 16.28 -5.61 8.39
CA GLY A 41 16.39 -6.35 7.14
C GLY A 41 15.06 -6.66 6.46
N ASN A 42 13.95 -6.06 6.91
CA ASN A 42 12.65 -6.26 6.28
C ASN A 42 12.56 -5.42 4.99
N GLN A 43 12.11 -6.04 3.93
CA GLN A 43 11.70 -5.35 2.71
C GLN A 43 10.24 -4.94 2.85
N TRP A 44 9.94 -3.75 2.40
CA TRP A 44 8.61 -3.17 2.53
C TRP A 44 8.27 -2.28 1.33
N VAL A 45 7.00 -2.26 1.01
CA VAL A 45 6.38 -1.30 0.08
C VAL A 45 5.07 -0.83 0.70
N TYR A 46 4.74 0.44 0.53
CA TYR A 46 3.47 0.97 1.01
C TYR A 46 2.83 1.94 0.01
N VAL A 47 1.53 2.08 0.14
CA VAL A 47 0.74 3.16 -0.44
C VAL A 47 -0.12 3.78 0.66
N MET A 48 -0.20 5.10 0.67
CA MET A 48 -1.09 5.86 1.55
C MET A 48 -2.40 6.12 0.81
N GLU A 49 -3.50 5.85 1.46
CA GLU A 49 -4.84 6.03 0.89
C GLU A 49 -5.72 6.79 1.86
N TRP A 50 -6.67 7.49 1.29
CA TRP A 50 -7.72 8.15 2.06
C TRP A 50 -8.96 7.26 2.09
N ALA A 51 -9.46 6.92 3.27
CA ALA A 51 -10.69 6.16 3.38
C ALA A 51 -11.90 7.05 3.06
N GLN A 52 -12.83 6.55 2.24
CA GLN A 52 -13.99 7.31 1.75
C GLN A 52 -14.86 7.94 2.84
N HIS A 53 -14.78 7.45 4.07
CA HIS A 53 -15.61 7.90 5.19
C HIS A 53 -14.81 8.25 6.45
N GLN A 54 -13.51 8.45 6.30
CA GLN A 54 -12.60 8.76 7.42
C GLN A 54 -11.91 10.10 7.16
N SER A 55 -11.70 10.85 8.24
CA SER A 55 -11.04 12.16 8.18
C SER A 55 -9.52 12.07 8.07
N GLU A 56 -8.93 10.86 8.17
CA GLU A 56 -7.51 10.63 8.14
C GLU A 56 -7.11 9.58 7.11
N PRO A 57 -5.92 9.71 6.50
CA PRO A 57 -5.39 8.68 5.61
C PRO A 57 -4.92 7.45 6.41
N HIS A 58 -4.80 6.33 5.73
CA HIS A 58 -4.20 5.11 6.24
C HIS A 58 -3.17 4.57 5.25
N VAL A 59 -2.27 3.72 5.74
CA VAL A 59 -1.22 3.11 4.94
C VAL A 59 -1.54 1.64 4.74
N HIS A 60 -1.61 1.21 3.49
CA HIS A 60 -1.52 -0.19 3.11
C HIS A 60 -0.07 -0.52 2.81
N ALA A 61 0.45 -1.54 3.46
CA ALA A 61 1.83 -1.98 3.26
C ALA A 61 1.91 -3.49 3.03
N ILE A 62 2.89 -3.89 2.22
CA ILE A 62 3.36 -5.26 2.14
C ILE A 62 4.75 -5.27 2.75
N ILE A 63 4.97 -6.12 3.74
CA ILE A 63 6.25 -6.26 4.41
C ILE A 63 6.64 -7.74 4.37
N MET A 64 7.87 -8.01 3.90
CA MET A 64 8.45 -9.34 3.93
C MET A 64 8.92 -9.64 5.35
N VAL A 65 8.31 -10.63 5.99
CA VAL A 65 8.66 -11.04 7.36
C VAL A 65 9.39 -12.38 7.35
N ASN A 66 10.34 -12.55 8.26
CA ASN A 66 11.19 -13.76 8.29
C ASN A 66 10.56 -14.91 9.08
N GLU A 67 9.56 -14.65 9.91
CA GLU A 67 8.93 -15.64 10.78
C GLU A 67 7.46 -15.88 10.38
N ARG A 68 7.03 -17.16 10.37
CA ARG A 68 5.65 -17.55 10.03
C ARG A 68 4.64 -17.37 11.17
N SER A 69 5.05 -16.86 12.33
CA SER A 69 4.17 -16.73 13.50
C SER A 69 3.41 -15.41 13.49
N ILE A 70 2.10 -15.45 13.66
CA ILE A 70 1.25 -14.26 13.84
C ILE A 70 1.66 -13.47 15.09
N ASN A 71 2.11 -14.16 16.14
CA ASN A 71 2.61 -13.55 17.38
C ASN A 71 4.10 -13.19 17.32
N GLY A 72 4.77 -13.50 16.19
CA GLY A 72 6.18 -13.21 15.96
C GLY A 72 6.42 -11.81 15.42
N GLN A 73 7.08 -11.73 14.27
CA GLN A 73 7.52 -10.46 13.69
C GLN A 73 6.36 -9.54 13.28
N ALA A 74 5.24 -10.08 12.77
CA ALA A 74 4.08 -9.27 12.37
C ALA A 74 3.49 -8.52 13.57
N GLY A 75 3.31 -9.20 14.71
CA GLY A 75 2.85 -8.56 15.94
C GLY A 75 3.81 -7.47 16.46
N LYS A 76 5.13 -7.70 16.35
CA LYS A 76 6.16 -6.69 16.71
C LYS A 76 6.07 -5.46 15.81
N ILE A 77 5.78 -5.64 14.51
CA ILE A 77 5.61 -4.54 13.55
C ILE A 77 4.39 -3.69 13.93
N VAL A 78 3.24 -4.33 14.19
CA VAL A 78 2.03 -3.64 14.64
C VAL A 78 2.28 -2.88 15.94
N SER A 79 2.89 -3.52 16.94
CA SER A 79 3.22 -2.87 18.23
C SER A 79 4.16 -1.68 18.03
N LYS A 80 5.15 -1.81 17.14
CA LYS A 80 6.06 -0.70 16.82
C LYS A 80 5.31 0.47 16.20
N TRP A 81 4.39 0.21 15.25
CA TRP A 81 3.57 1.26 14.68
C TRP A 81 2.72 1.96 15.73
N VAL A 82 2.03 1.21 16.59
CA VAL A 82 1.20 1.76 17.67
C VAL A 82 2.01 2.69 18.57
N THR A 83 3.21 2.27 18.98
CA THR A 83 4.12 3.11 19.78
C THR A 83 4.48 4.42 19.07
N LEU A 84 4.82 4.33 17.75
CA LEU A 84 5.21 5.51 16.97
C LEU A 84 4.02 6.44 16.71
N ALA A 85 2.85 5.89 16.45
CA ALA A 85 1.63 6.65 16.24
C ALA A 85 1.18 7.37 17.53
N ASN A 86 1.28 6.71 18.69
CA ASN A 86 0.97 7.31 19.98
C ASN A 86 1.92 8.45 20.32
N ASN A 87 3.22 8.30 20.07
CA ASN A 87 4.19 9.37 20.26
C ASN A 87 3.95 10.57 19.32
N ALA A 88 3.12 10.39 18.30
CA ALA A 88 2.70 11.47 17.40
C ALA A 88 1.46 12.25 17.91
N ILE A 89 0.84 11.83 19.02
CA ILE A 89 -0.33 12.51 19.60
C ILE A 89 0.11 13.81 20.28
N PRO A 90 -0.69 14.90 20.18
CA PRO A 90 -0.50 16.06 21.03
C PRO A 90 -0.62 15.70 22.51
N SER A 91 0.22 16.30 23.36
CA SER A 91 0.30 16.02 24.81
C SER A 91 -0.98 16.28 25.61
N ASN A 92 -1.99 16.91 25.00
CA ASN A 92 -3.29 17.22 25.58
C ASN A 92 -4.38 16.17 25.30
N VAL A 93 -4.07 15.07 24.61
CA VAL A 93 -5.01 13.98 24.35
C VAL A 93 -4.77 12.85 25.35
N PRO A 94 -5.82 12.36 26.02
CA PRO A 94 -5.67 11.31 27.05
C PRO A 94 -5.10 10.00 26.48
N PRO A 95 -4.26 9.27 27.25
CA PRO A 95 -3.57 8.05 26.79
C PRO A 95 -4.46 6.80 26.65
N GLN A 96 -5.78 6.90 26.81
CA GLN A 96 -6.70 5.75 26.68
C GLN A 96 -6.85 5.16 25.27
N TRP A 97 -6.02 5.60 24.34
CA TRP A 97 -6.07 5.23 22.92
C TRP A 97 -5.27 3.97 22.54
N ASP A 98 -4.44 3.45 23.43
CA ASP A 98 -3.51 2.36 23.10
C ASP A 98 -4.20 1.06 22.72
N LEU A 99 -5.27 0.69 23.41
CA LEU A 99 -6.00 -0.55 23.13
C LEU A 99 -6.86 -0.42 21.87
N ASP A 100 -7.54 0.72 21.70
CA ASP A 100 -8.38 0.99 20.54
C ASP A 100 -7.54 1.10 19.27
N LEU A 101 -6.39 1.81 19.33
CA LEU A 101 -5.50 1.92 18.17
C LEU A 101 -4.94 0.57 17.74
N LYS A 102 -4.58 -0.31 18.68
CA LYS A 102 -4.08 -1.65 18.37
C LYS A 102 -5.14 -2.50 17.65
N GLY A 103 -6.39 -2.42 18.08
CA GLY A 103 -7.53 -3.11 17.45
C GLY A 103 -7.87 -2.58 16.05
N GLN A 104 -7.48 -1.35 15.72
CA GLN A 104 -7.70 -0.75 14.41
C GLN A 104 -6.63 -1.11 13.37
N GLN A 105 -5.52 -1.71 13.81
CA GLN A 105 -4.47 -2.15 12.91
C GLN A 105 -4.79 -3.54 12.35
N TYR A 106 -4.44 -3.76 11.09
CA TYR A 106 -4.67 -5.03 10.44
C TYR A 106 -3.34 -5.63 9.97
N SER A 107 -3.19 -6.94 10.16
CA SER A 107 -2.06 -7.69 9.62
C SER A 107 -2.46 -9.12 9.32
N GLU A 108 -2.20 -9.58 8.11
CA GLU A 108 -2.43 -10.97 7.70
C GLU A 108 -1.37 -11.44 6.70
N PRO A 109 -1.11 -12.76 6.61
CA PRO A 109 -0.34 -13.32 5.52
C PRO A 109 -1.00 -13.00 4.18
N THR A 110 -0.20 -12.53 3.23
CA THR A 110 -0.71 -12.16 1.91
C THR A 110 -0.92 -13.40 1.05
N LYS A 111 -2.18 -13.71 0.71
CA LYS A 111 -2.52 -14.88 -0.12
C LYS A 111 -2.28 -14.68 -1.61
N HIS A 112 -2.42 -13.44 -2.10
CA HIS A 112 -2.35 -13.09 -3.52
C HIS A 112 -1.52 -11.81 -3.71
N ILE A 113 -0.23 -11.95 -3.51
CA ILE A 113 0.70 -10.80 -3.51
C ILE A 113 0.68 -10.02 -4.84
N GLY A 114 0.62 -10.70 -5.99
CA GLY A 114 0.54 -10.04 -7.29
C GLY A 114 -0.67 -9.11 -7.40
N LYS A 115 -1.86 -9.57 -6.97
CA LYS A 115 -3.08 -8.72 -6.99
C LYS A 115 -2.95 -7.51 -6.06
N GLN A 116 -2.30 -7.68 -4.93
CA GLN A 116 -2.10 -6.58 -3.99
C GLN A 116 -1.08 -5.56 -4.51
N ILE A 117 0.01 -6.04 -5.12
CA ILE A 117 0.96 -5.15 -5.78
C ILE A 117 0.31 -4.42 -6.95
N ASP A 118 -0.46 -5.11 -7.80
CA ASP A 118 -1.22 -4.48 -8.88
C ASP A 118 -2.19 -3.40 -8.36
N TYR A 119 -2.81 -3.64 -7.20
CA TYR A 119 -3.65 -2.66 -6.54
C TYR A 119 -2.84 -1.45 -6.05
N MET A 120 -1.69 -1.68 -5.44
CA MET A 120 -0.82 -0.63 -4.92
C MET A 120 -0.07 0.12 -6.04
N ALA A 121 0.20 -0.55 -7.18
CA ALA A 121 0.99 -0.03 -8.30
C ALA A 121 0.20 0.88 -9.27
N LYS A 122 -0.95 1.41 -8.87
CA LYS A 122 -1.69 2.43 -9.64
C LYS A 122 -1.41 3.83 -9.12
N PRO A 123 -0.15 4.32 -9.22
CA PRO A 123 0.28 5.53 -8.51
C PRO A 123 -0.50 6.77 -8.93
N GLU A 124 -0.81 6.92 -10.22
CA GLU A 124 -1.53 8.10 -10.72
C GLU A 124 -2.96 8.16 -10.19
N THR A 125 -3.70 7.05 -10.25
CA THR A 125 -5.07 7.00 -9.72
C THR A 125 -5.07 7.21 -8.21
N LYS A 126 -4.14 6.59 -7.49
CA LYS A 126 -4.02 6.70 -6.04
C LYS A 126 -3.63 8.11 -5.60
N LEU A 127 -2.71 8.75 -6.31
CA LEU A 127 -2.30 10.12 -6.03
C LEU A 127 -3.45 11.11 -6.27
N ASN A 128 -4.19 10.96 -7.37
CA ASN A 128 -5.33 11.81 -7.68
C ASN A 128 -6.45 11.65 -6.66
N ASP A 129 -6.78 10.41 -6.28
CA ASP A 129 -7.78 10.12 -5.24
C ASP A 129 -7.33 10.66 -3.89
N PHE A 130 -6.06 10.47 -3.52
CA PHE A 130 -5.50 11.00 -2.29
C PHE A 130 -5.59 12.53 -2.25
N ASN A 131 -5.14 13.23 -3.28
CA ASN A 131 -5.15 14.70 -3.34
C ASN A 131 -6.58 15.26 -3.28
N ARG A 132 -7.53 14.61 -3.97
CA ARG A 132 -8.94 15.01 -3.92
C ARG A 132 -9.53 14.91 -2.52
N GLU A 133 -9.24 13.84 -1.79
CA GLU A 133 -9.75 13.68 -0.42
C GLU A 133 -8.96 14.52 0.58
N ALA A 134 -7.64 14.66 0.39
CA ALA A 134 -6.78 15.50 1.21
C ALA A 134 -7.19 16.98 1.17
N SER A 135 -7.66 17.47 0.01
CA SER A 135 -8.15 18.85 -0.12
C SER A 135 -9.38 19.17 0.74
N LYS A 136 -10.10 18.17 1.21
CA LYS A 136 -11.23 18.29 2.14
C LYS A 136 -10.81 18.25 3.61
N SER A 137 -9.54 17.95 3.89
CA SER A 137 -9.00 17.89 5.24
C SER A 137 -8.78 19.28 5.82
N LEU A 138 -8.80 19.36 7.16
CA LEU A 138 -8.40 20.57 7.89
C LEU A 138 -6.87 20.79 7.86
N TYR A 139 -6.11 19.77 7.45
CA TYR A 139 -4.64 19.82 7.40
C TYR A 139 -4.14 19.76 5.97
N ASP A 140 -3.04 20.43 5.69
CA ASP A 140 -2.34 20.34 4.42
C ASP A 140 -1.52 19.04 4.35
N TRP A 141 -1.87 18.18 3.40
CA TRP A 141 -1.22 16.89 3.13
C TRP A 141 -0.37 16.90 1.87
N SER A 142 -0.08 18.08 1.29
CA SER A 142 0.67 18.20 0.04
C SER A 142 2.07 17.56 0.09
N ASP A 143 2.72 17.61 1.26
CA ASP A 143 4.05 17.02 1.48
C ASP A 143 4.01 15.54 1.89
N ALA A 144 2.84 14.91 1.89
CA ALA A 144 2.72 13.51 2.26
C ALA A 144 3.32 12.59 1.18
N SER A 145 4.18 11.66 1.60
CA SER A 145 4.70 10.62 0.72
C SER A 145 3.62 9.56 0.50
N VAL A 146 2.88 9.65 -0.61
CA VAL A 146 1.74 8.77 -0.90
C VAL A 146 2.16 7.32 -1.11
N TRP A 147 3.41 7.07 -1.50
CA TRP A 147 3.95 5.72 -1.63
C TRP A 147 5.45 5.68 -1.33
N GLY A 148 5.95 4.50 -1.02
CA GLY A 148 7.37 4.28 -0.78
C GLY A 148 7.71 2.80 -0.76
N TYR A 149 8.98 2.51 -0.93
CA TYR A 149 9.51 1.14 -0.89
C TYR A 149 10.94 1.13 -0.37
N SER A 150 11.35 -0.01 0.20
CA SER A 150 12.73 -0.24 0.61
C SER A 150 13.59 -0.63 -0.59
N ASN A 151 14.90 -0.43 -0.45
CA ASN A 151 15.86 -1.05 -1.35
C ASN A 151 15.90 -2.58 -1.12
N GLY A 152 16.43 -3.32 -2.10
CA GLY A 152 16.63 -4.77 -1.96
C GLY A 152 15.49 -5.65 -2.45
N TRP A 153 14.40 -5.07 -2.97
CA TRP A 153 13.43 -5.84 -3.72
C TRP A 153 14.08 -6.40 -4.98
N ALA A 154 13.88 -7.67 -5.24
CA ALA A 154 14.23 -8.24 -6.54
C ALA A 154 13.50 -7.48 -7.64
N ARG A 155 14.17 -7.23 -8.73
CA ARG A 155 13.61 -6.51 -9.87
C ARG A 155 13.68 -7.41 -11.09
N HIS A 156 12.59 -7.51 -11.82
CA HIS A 156 12.67 -8.10 -13.16
C HIS A 156 13.65 -7.28 -14.00
N GLU A 157 14.58 -7.93 -14.65
CA GLU A 157 15.38 -7.28 -15.68
C GLU A 157 14.46 -6.78 -16.78
N ILE A 158 14.34 -5.46 -16.87
CA ILE A 158 13.64 -4.84 -17.99
C ILE A 158 14.61 -4.86 -19.16
N LYS A 159 14.54 -5.89 -20.00
CA LYS A 159 15.22 -5.87 -21.29
C LYS A 159 14.59 -4.80 -22.15
N LYS A 160 15.29 -3.70 -22.35
CA LYS A 160 14.90 -2.67 -23.30
C LYS A 160 15.31 -3.15 -24.69
N GLU A 161 14.34 -3.50 -25.50
CA GLU A 161 14.57 -3.83 -26.90
C GLU A 161 14.15 -2.65 -27.79
N THR A 162 15.03 -2.31 -28.72
CA THR A 162 14.71 -1.29 -29.73
C THR A 162 13.87 -1.96 -30.82
N LEU A 163 12.61 -1.59 -30.91
CA LEU A 163 11.72 -2.08 -31.94
C LEU A 163 11.88 -1.25 -33.21
N SER A 164 11.88 -1.90 -34.39
CA SER A 164 11.65 -1.19 -35.65
C SER A 164 10.26 -0.53 -35.64
N VAL A 165 10.03 0.46 -36.48
CA VAL A 165 8.72 1.11 -36.64
C VAL A 165 7.62 0.07 -36.90
N THR A 166 7.87 -0.90 -37.77
CA THR A 166 6.95 -2.02 -38.04
C THR A 166 6.70 -2.88 -36.83
N GLY A 167 7.76 -3.23 -36.06
CA GLY A 167 7.66 -3.97 -34.83
C GLY A 167 6.85 -3.22 -33.77
N PHE A 168 7.06 -1.93 -33.63
CA PHE A 168 6.27 -1.07 -32.72
C PHE A 168 4.77 -1.11 -33.05
N HIS A 169 4.42 -0.97 -34.35
CA HIS A 169 3.02 -1.04 -34.77
C HIS A 169 2.41 -2.43 -34.57
N ALA A 170 3.19 -3.50 -34.73
CA ALA A 170 2.73 -4.87 -34.46
C ALA A 170 2.42 -5.06 -32.95
N VAL A 171 3.35 -4.70 -32.06
CA VAL A 171 3.15 -4.76 -30.60
C VAL A 171 1.94 -3.92 -30.17
N ARG A 172 1.81 -2.70 -30.69
CA ARG A 172 0.67 -1.83 -30.39
C ARG A 172 -0.67 -2.45 -30.79
N ARG A 173 -0.74 -3.16 -31.92
CA ARG A 173 -1.95 -3.89 -32.37
C ARG A 173 -2.29 -5.03 -31.41
N ILE A 174 -1.29 -5.81 -31.00
CA ILE A 174 -1.47 -6.92 -30.06
C ILE A 174 -1.98 -6.38 -28.71
N LEU A 175 -1.37 -5.34 -28.17
CA LEU A 175 -1.81 -4.73 -26.89
C LEU A 175 -3.25 -4.22 -26.98
N LYS A 176 -3.65 -3.59 -28.09
CA LYS A 176 -5.03 -3.15 -28.29
C LYS A 176 -6.00 -4.33 -28.35
N ALA A 177 -5.64 -5.42 -29.02
CA ALA A 177 -6.48 -6.63 -29.10
C ALA A 177 -6.64 -7.28 -27.71
N VAL A 178 -5.58 -7.39 -26.92
CA VAL A 178 -5.62 -7.91 -25.54
C VAL A 178 -6.48 -7.01 -24.64
N GLN A 179 -6.38 -5.69 -24.76
CA GLN A 179 -7.22 -4.76 -24.01
C GLN A 179 -8.71 -4.86 -24.39
N ALA A 180 -9.01 -5.03 -25.67
CA ALA A 180 -10.38 -5.22 -26.13
C ALA A 180 -10.97 -6.53 -25.59
N SER A 181 -10.24 -7.65 -25.68
CA SER A 181 -10.71 -8.96 -25.17
C SER A 181 -10.95 -8.93 -23.65
N ARG A 182 -10.13 -8.18 -22.88
CA ARG A 182 -10.36 -7.98 -21.44
C ARG A 182 -11.64 -7.19 -21.14
N LYS A 183 -11.94 -6.16 -21.95
CA LYS A 183 -13.19 -5.37 -21.81
C LYS A 183 -14.43 -6.21 -22.13
N ASP A 184 -14.37 -7.06 -23.14
CA ASP A 184 -15.49 -7.92 -23.52
C ASP A 184 -15.75 -9.02 -22.49
N ASN A 185 -14.70 -9.61 -21.91
CA ASN A 185 -14.83 -10.54 -20.78
C ASN A 185 -15.43 -9.89 -19.54
N TYR A 186 -15.14 -8.61 -19.29
CA TYR A 186 -15.71 -7.87 -18.17
C TYR A 186 -17.21 -7.57 -18.41
N LYS A 187 -17.59 -7.21 -19.64
CA LYS A 187 -18.98 -6.97 -20.02
C LYS A 187 -19.83 -8.23 -19.90
N SER A 188 -19.33 -9.38 -20.39
CA SER A 188 -20.01 -10.68 -20.30
C SER A 188 -20.25 -11.10 -18.86
N LYS A 189 -19.26 -10.97 -17.97
CA LYS A 189 -19.43 -11.25 -16.53
C LYS A 189 -20.47 -10.37 -15.86
N ARG A 190 -20.54 -9.09 -16.22
CA ARG A 190 -21.50 -8.14 -15.69
C ARG A 190 -22.94 -8.42 -16.19
N GLN A 191 -23.07 -8.92 -17.39
CA GLN A 191 -24.36 -9.31 -18.00
C GLN A 191 -24.90 -10.58 -17.33
N ILE A 192 -24.06 -11.60 -17.11
CA ILE A 192 -24.43 -12.82 -16.37
C ILE A 192 -24.89 -12.51 -14.95
N GLN A 193 -24.21 -11.62 -14.23
CA GLN A 193 -24.63 -11.21 -12.87
C GLN A 193 -25.96 -10.45 -12.84
N ARG A 194 -26.35 -9.78 -13.94
CA ARG A 194 -27.66 -9.10 -14.03
C ARG A 194 -28.81 -10.04 -14.38
N THR A 195 -28.50 -11.18 -15.03
CA THR A 195 -29.50 -12.18 -15.41
C THR A 195 -29.82 -13.14 -14.27
N LEU A 196 -28.95 -13.21 -13.25
CA LEU A 196 -29.11 -14.04 -12.06
C LEU A 196 -29.75 -13.30 -10.86
N LYS A 197 -30.20 -12.07 -11.05
CA LYS A 197 -31.01 -11.28 -10.11
C LYS A 197 -32.43 -11.14 -10.65
#